data_a8eba2f2186dfcebd977f4716d0370df
#
_entry.id   a8eba2f2186dfcebd977f4716d0370df
#
_cell.length_a   1.000
_cell.length_b   1.000
_cell.length_c   1.000
_cell.angle_alpha   90.00
_cell.angle_beta   90.00
_cell.angle_gamma   90.00
#
_symmetry.space_group_name_H-M   'P 1'
#
loop_
_entity.id
_entity.type
_entity.pdbx_description
1 polymer ?
#
loop_
_entity_poly.entity_id
_entity_poly.type
_entity_poly.pdbx_seq_one_letter_code
_entity_poly.pdbx_strand_id
1 'polypeptide(L)'
;RSRGLGDVYKRQERLITILIAPFMSCSARLPVYALFVGVFFKEYQSLIVLSLYLIGILIALLVSTFMNKFILKNEDSVFIVELPTYRVPSIRTLWRSTWEKAKGFVKKAGTFIFGGSVVIWALTYMGPNGFDVKINQSFMHILGEVFAPIIAPLGFGTWQAGATLIPGFLAKEVIISSMAILYSSNENGLVNVIQHQFTPISAYAFMIFILLYVPCISTVATIRKETCSWKWTLIAVIYPVLTAYILTLMFYQVSHLFT
;
A
#
# COMPACT_ATOMS: atom_id res chain seq x y z
N ARG A 1 -9.39 -40.34 -7.90
CA ARG A 1 -8.29 -39.35 -8.04
C ARG A 1 -8.11 -38.74 -6.66
N SER A 2 -7.19 -39.25 -5.87
CA SER A 2 -6.79 -38.70 -4.59
C SER A 2 -6.05 -37.39 -4.88
N ARG A 3 -6.71 -36.27 -4.69
CA ARG A 3 -6.02 -34.98 -4.46
C ARG A 3 -5.36 -35.16 -3.09
N GLY A 4 -4.07 -35.41 -3.08
CA GLY A 4 -3.33 -35.71 -1.87
C GLY A 4 -3.39 -34.55 -0.87
N LEU A 5 -3.31 -34.90 0.41
CA LEU A 5 -3.18 -33.94 1.55
C LEU A 5 -2.14 -32.84 1.32
N GLY A 6 -1.10 -33.09 0.52
CA GLY A 6 -0.11 -32.13 0.10
C GLY A 6 -0.64 -30.93 -0.72
N ASP A 7 -1.74 -31.09 -1.47
CA ASP A 7 -2.34 -29.99 -2.23
C ASP A 7 -3.11 -29.00 -1.33
N VAL A 8 -3.73 -29.51 -0.26
CA VAL A 8 -4.44 -28.68 0.73
C VAL A 8 -3.42 -27.86 1.53
N TYR A 9 -2.30 -28.46 1.88
CA TYR A 9 -1.22 -27.85 2.65
C TYR A 9 -0.53 -26.73 1.87
N LYS A 10 -0.13 -26.98 0.65
CA LYS A 10 0.42 -25.95 -0.26
C LYS A 10 -0.55 -24.80 -0.47
N ARG A 11 -1.85 -25.04 -0.40
CA ARG A 11 -2.87 -23.99 -0.52
C ARG A 11 -2.89 -23.08 0.71
N GLN A 12 -2.70 -23.61 1.91
CA GLN A 12 -2.69 -22.81 3.15
C GLN A 12 -1.45 -21.93 3.23
N GLU A 13 -0.26 -22.49 3.02
CA GLU A 13 1.00 -21.71 2.99
C GLU A 13 0.96 -20.62 1.92
N ARG A 14 0.41 -20.93 0.76
CA ARG A 14 0.22 -19.97 -0.31
C ARG A 14 -0.73 -18.83 0.08
N LEU A 15 -1.82 -19.14 0.79
CA LEU A 15 -2.74 -18.12 1.29
C LEU A 15 -2.08 -17.20 2.33
N ILE A 16 -1.31 -17.76 3.27
CA ILE A 16 -0.54 -16.97 4.24
C ILE A 16 0.41 -16.02 3.51
N THR A 17 1.20 -16.54 2.58
CA THR A 17 2.16 -15.73 1.80
C THR A 17 1.47 -14.61 1.04
N ILE A 18 0.33 -14.90 0.41
CA ILE A 18 -0.48 -13.90 -0.31
C ILE A 18 -1.01 -12.82 0.64
N LEU A 19 -1.43 -13.21 1.84
CA LEU A 19 -1.95 -12.27 2.83
C LEU A 19 -0.86 -11.40 3.45
N ILE A 20 0.37 -11.89 3.60
CA ILE A 20 1.49 -11.12 4.17
C ILE A 20 2.12 -10.18 3.14
N ALA A 21 2.08 -10.54 1.85
CA ALA A 21 2.70 -9.76 0.78
C ALA A 21 2.38 -8.24 0.80
N PRO A 22 1.18 -7.76 1.16
CA PRO A 22 0.86 -6.34 1.24
C PRO A 22 1.72 -5.53 2.24
N PHE A 23 2.24 -6.15 3.29
CA PHE A 23 3.08 -5.48 4.30
C PHE A 23 4.53 -5.32 3.86
N MET A 24 4.96 -6.10 2.88
CA MET A 24 6.31 -5.95 2.33
C MET A 24 6.44 -4.62 1.60
N SER A 25 7.52 -3.89 1.92
CA SER A 25 7.80 -2.61 1.27
C SER A 25 8.09 -2.81 -0.22
N CYS A 26 7.45 -2.01 -1.06
CA CYS A 26 7.69 -1.96 -2.50
C CYS A 26 8.35 -0.63 -2.90
N SER A 27 9.02 -0.60 -4.05
CA SER A 27 9.67 0.61 -4.56
C SER A 27 8.71 1.78 -4.82
N ALA A 28 7.43 1.50 -5.05
CA ALA A 28 6.40 2.53 -5.27
C ALA A 28 6.14 3.44 -4.05
N ARG A 29 6.57 3.02 -2.85
CA ARG A 29 6.46 3.83 -1.61
C ARG A 29 7.66 4.74 -1.39
N LEU A 30 8.80 4.43 -2.00
CA LEU A 30 10.04 5.19 -1.80
C LEU A 30 9.93 6.69 -2.09
N PRO A 31 9.25 7.14 -3.17
CA PRO A 31 9.09 8.57 -3.42
C PRO A 31 8.40 9.31 -2.27
N VAL A 32 7.35 8.70 -1.68
CA VAL A 32 6.63 9.29 -0.52
C VAL A 32 7.55 9.38 0.69
N TYR A 33 8.32 8.33 0.97
CA TYR A 33 9.30 8.35 2.06
C TYR A 33 10.37 9.40 1.82
N ALA A 34 10.92 9.49 0.59
CA ALA A 34 11.94 10.48 0.24
C ALA A 34 11.44 11.91 0.46
N LEU A 35 10.19 12.20 0.08
CA LEU A 35 9.59 13.53 0.29
C LEU A 35 9.47 13.86 1.78
N PHE A 36 8.76 13.04 2.55
CA PHE A 36 8.51 13.32 3.97
C PHE A 36 9.77 13.29 4.82
N VAL A 37 10.65 12.33 4.58
CA VAL A 37 11.93 12.22 5.29
C VAL A 37 12.86 13.38 4.93
N GLY A 38 12.89 13.79 3.66
CA GLY A 38 13.66 14.95 3.21
C GLY A 38 13.19 16.28 3.80
N VAL A 39 11.88 16.39 4.12
CA VAL A 39 11.27 17.59 4.70
C VAL A 39 11.51 17.66 6.21
N PHE A 40 11.23 16.56 6.94
CA PHE A 40 11.19 16.58 8.41
C PHE A 40 12.42 15.96 9.09
N PHE A 41 13.17 15.08 8.43
CA PHE A 41 14.24 14.28 9.05
C PHE A 41 15.56 14.36 8.29
N LYS A 42 16.02 15.56 7.95
CA LYS A 42 17.21 15.79 7.09
C LYS A 42 18.48 15.10 7.59
N GLU A 43 18.68 15.02 8.91
CA GLU A 43 19.89 14.44 9.50
C GLU A 43 19.84 12.90 9.61
N TYR A 44 18.65 12.30 9.72
CA TYR A 44 18.45 10.86 9.99
C TYR A 44 17.69 10.12 8.89
N GLN A 45 17.82 10.59 7.64
CA GLN A 45 17.01 10.08 6.52
C GLN A 45 17.09 8.55 6.36
N SER A 46 18.29 8.00 6.33
CA SER A 46 18.51 6.56 6.14
C SER A 46 17.98 5.73 7.31
N LEU A 47 18.10 6.25 8.54
CA LEU A 47 17.66 5.57 9.75
C LEU A 47 16.12 5.52 9.83
N ILE A 48 15.45 6.60 9.47
CA ILE A 48 13.98 6.66 9.41
C ILE A 48 13.44 5.69 8.33
N VAL A 49 14.03 5.69 7.14
CA VAL A 49 13.62 4.75 6.09
C VAL A 49 13.86 3.30 6.54
N LEU A 50 15.02 3.00 7.14
CA LEU A 50 15.32 1.68 7.69
C LEU A 50 14.29 1.26 8.74
N SER A 51 13.91 2.17 9.65
CA SER A 51 12.89 1.89 10.69
C SER A 51 11.54 1.51 10.09
N LEU A 52 11.11 2.18 9.01
CA LEU A 52 9.88 1.84 8.30
C LEU A 52 9.95 0.44 7.67
N TYR A 53 11.09 0.06 7.08
CA TYR A 53 11.28 -1.29 6.56
C TYR A 53 11.24 -2.36 7.67
N LEU A 54 11.89 -2.10 8.79
CA LEU A 54 11.87 -3.00 9.95
C LEU A 54 10.46 -3.14 10.54
N ILE A 55 9.71 -2.06 10.66
CA ILE A 55 8.31 -2.08 11.08
C ILE A 55 7.48 -2.95 10.13
N GLY A 56 7.64 -2.78 8.82
CA GLY A 56 6.92 -3.59 7.84
C GLY A 56 7.20 -5.10 7.98
N ILE A 57 8.48 -5.47 8.16
CA ILE A 57 8.89 -6.87 8.36
C ILE A 57 8.34 -7.41 9.68
N LEU A 58 8.46 -6.65 10.77
CA LEU A 58 7.97 -7.06 12.09
C LEU A 58 6.46 -7.31 12.07
N ILE A 59 5.70 -6.42 11.45
CA ILE A 59 4.24 -6.56 11.33
C ILE A 59 3.90 -7.76 10.43
N ALA A 60 4.62 -7.96 9.33
CA ALA A 60 4.44 -9.11 8.48
C ALA A 60 4.63 -10.43 9.25
N LEU A 61 5.66 -10.52 10.11
CA LEU A 61 5.91 -11.68 10.97
C LEU A 61 4.83 -11.85 12.02
N LEU A 62 4.39 -10.78 12.68
CA LEU A 62 3.30 -10.85 13.67
C LEU A 62 2.00 -11.33 13.04
N VAL A 63 1.62 -10.77 11.89
CA VAL A 63 0.42 -11.18 11.15
C VAL A 63 0.53 -12.62 10.67
N SER A 64 1.71 -13.04 10.19
CA SER A 64 1.97 -14.43 9.80
C SER A 64 1.72 -15.40 10.95
N THR A 65 2.32 -15.11 12.11
CA THR A 65 2.19 -15.93 13.32
C THR A 65 0.74 -15.98 13.79
N PHE A 66 0.06 -14.83 13.80
CA PHE A 66 -1.35 -14.75 14.18
C PHE A 66 -2.24 -15.57 13.23
N MET A 67 -2.07 -15.40 11.91
CA MET A 67 -2.83 -16.11 10.89
C MET A 67 -2.60 -17.64 10.99
N ASN A 68 -1.35 -18.04 11.18
CA ASN A 68 -1.00 -19.45 11.33
C ASN A 68 -1.64 -20.08 12.57
N LYS A 69 -1.63 -19.37 13.71
CA LYS A 69 -2.15 -19.89 14.99
C LYS A 69 -3.68 -19.92 15.05
N PHE A 70 -4.36 -18.90 14.48
CA PHE A 70 -5.80 -18.72 14.68
C PHE A 70 -6.66 -19.14 13.49
N ILE A 71 -6.18 -19.04 12.26
CA ILE A 71 -6.98 -19.26 11.05
C ILE A 71 -6.63 -20.60 10.40
N LEU A 72 -5.37 -20.98 10.41
CA LEU A 72 -4.86 -22.19 9.79
C LEU A 72 -4.34 -23.09 10.90
N LYS A 73 -5.18 -24.01 11.39
CA LYS A 73 -4.75 -25.01 12.37
C LYS A 73 -3.55 -25.78 11.83
N ASN A 74 -2.41 -25.71 12.55
CA ASN A 74 -1.20 -26.42 12.22
C ASN A 74 -1.43 -27.93 12.16
N GLU A 75 -1.13 -28.52 11.04
CA GLU A 75 -0.60 -29.87 10.96
C GLU A 75 0.88 -29.72 10.58
N ASP A 76 1.78 -30.21 11.43
CA ASP A 76 3.23 -30.19 11.17
C ASP A 76 3.51 -31.00 9.90
N SER A 77 3.82 -30.32 8.79
CA SER A 77 4.25 -31.00 7.59
C SER A 77 5.75 -31.09 7.55
N VAL A 78 6.21 -32.30 7.44
CA VAL A 78 7.59 -32.56 7.02
C VAL A 78 7.68 -32.21 5.53
N PHE A 79 8.17 -31.01 5.24
CA PHE A 79 8.38 -30.56 3.86
C PHE A 79 9.66 -31.18 3.31
N ILE A 80 9.54 -32.32 2.68
CA ILE A 80 10.63 -32.93 1.92
C ILE A 80 10.50 -32.49 0.47
N VAL A 81 11.28 -31.50 0.05
CA VAL A 81 11.45 -31.14 -1.35
C VAL A 81 12.70 -31.81 -1.88
N GLU A 82 12.54 -32.69 -2.84
CA GLU A 82 13.68 -33.16 -3.63
C GLU A 82 14.27 -31.93 -4.35
N LEU A 83 15.53 -31.64 -4.06
CA LEU A 83 16.24 -30.54 -4.72
C LEU A 83 16.38 -30.88 -6.21
N PRO A 84 15.80 -30.08 -7.11
CA PRO A 84 15.96 -30.28 -8.53
C PRO A 84 17.44 -30.18 -8.89
N THR A 85 17.90 -31.00 -9.84
CA THR A 85 19.27 -30.95 -10.35
C THR A 85 19.57 -29.53 -10.87
N TYR A 86 20.66 -28.95 -10.41
CA TYR A 86 21.09 -27.64 -10.85
C TYR A 86 21.37 -27.66 -12.37
N ARG A 87 20.64 -26.82 -13.10
CA ARG A 87 20.84 -26.64 -14.54
C ARG A 87 21.08 -25.17 -14.83
N VAL A 88 22.13 -24.87 -15.58
CA VAL A 88 22.40 -23.50 -16.05
C VAL A 88 21.28 -23.10 -17.03
N PRO A 89 20.56 -22.00 -16.75
CA PRO A 89 19.47 -21.58 -17.62
C PRO A 89 20.01 -21.09 -18.98
N SER A 90 19.37 -21.49 -20.07
CA SER A 90 19.75 -20.96 -21.40
C SER A 90 19.34 -19.49 -21.50
N ILE A 91 20.24 -18.65 -22.04
CA ILE A 91 20.03 -17.21 -22.19
C ILE A 91 18.76 -16.90 -22.99
N ARG A 92 18.49 -17.70 -24.04
CA ARG A 92 17.29 -17.54 -24.87
C ARG A 92 15.98 -17.77 -24.05
N THR A 93 15.94 -18.80 -23.23
CA THR A 93 14.77 -19.09 -22.38
C THR A 93 14.59 -18.03 -21.30
N LEU A 94 15.71 -17.57 -20.70
CA LEU A 94 15.72 -16.49 -19.71
C LEU A 94 15.16 -15.21 -20.31
N TRP A 95 15.67 -14.78 -21.47
CA TRP A 95 15.23 -13.57 -22.17
C TRP A 95 13.74 -13.63 -22.51
N ARG A 96 13.30 -14.72 -23.11
CA ARG A 96 11.90 -14.89 -23.50
C ARG A 96 10.96 -14.86 -22.29
N SER A 97 11.29 -15.60 -21.23
CA SER A 97 10.49 -15.64 -20.01
C SER A 97 10.44 -14.26 -19.31
N THR A 98 11.57 -13.56 -19.24
CA THR A 98 11.65 -12.21 -18.67
C THR A 98 10.82 -11.23 -19.48
N TRP A 99 10.93 -11.26 -20.82
CA TRP A 99 10.17 -10.39 -21.71
C TRP A 99 8.66 -10.62 -21.63
N GLU A 100 8.21 -11.86 -21.60
CA GLU A 100 6.79 -12.20 -21.44
C GLU A 100 6.23 -11.70 -20.10
N LYS A 101 7.00 -11.87 -19.01
CA LYS A 101 6.63 -11.35 -17.68
C LYS A 101 6.62 -9.83 -17.64
N ALA A 102 7.65 -9.18 -18.19
CA ALA A 102 7.75 -7.72 -18.27
C ALA A 102 6.60 -7.13 -19.09
N LYS A 103 6.34 -7.66 -20.28
CA LYS A 103 5.21 -7.24 -21.15
C LYS A 103 3.87 -7.41 -20.45
N GLY A 104 3.67 -8.54 -19.75
CA GLY A 104 2.45 -8.80 -18.97
C GLY A 104 2.28 -7.81 -17.81
N PHE A 105 3.37 -7.47 -17.12
CA PHE A 105 3.38 -6.46 -16.07
C PHE A 105 3.05 -5.07 -16.59
N VAL A 106 3.76 -4.60 -17.62
CA VAL A 106 3.55 -3.29 -18.25
C VAL A 106 2.13 -3.13 -18.77
N LYS A 107 1.59 -4.16 -19.43
CA LYS A 107 0.20 -4.13 -19.92
C LYS A 107 -0.80 -4.00 -18.77
N LYS A 108 -0.65 -4.78 -17.70
CA LYS A 108 -1.54 -4.71 -16.53
C LYS A 108 -1.40 -3.39 -15.79
N ALA A 109 -0.18 -3.02 -15.40
CA ALA A 109 0.09 -1.80 -14.66
C ALA A 109 -0.34 -0.57 -15.47
N GLY A 110 0.02 -0.49 -16.74
CA GLY A 110 -0.38 0.60 -17.62
C GLY A 110 -1.89 0.75 -17.74
N THR A 111 -2.64 -0.35 -17.92
CA THR A 111 -4.10 -0.31 -18.02
C THR A 111 -4.74 0.19 -16.73
N PHE A 112 -4.30 -0.31 -15.57
CA PHE A 112 -4.86 0.10 -14.27
C PHE A 112 -4.47 1.53 -13.91
N ILE A 113 -3.21 1.93 -14.15
CA ILE A 113 -2.75 3.30 -13.89
C ILE A 113 -3.47 4.28 -14.80
N PHE A 114 -3.55 4.00 -16.10
CA PHE A 114 -4.24 4.87 -17.05
C PHE A 114 -5.73 5.00 -16.70
N GLY A 115 -6.43 3.89 -16.52
CA GLY A 115 -7.84 3.92 -16.12
C GLY A 115 -8.08 4.64 -14.79
N GLY A 116 -7.20 4.40 -13.81
CA GLY A 116 -7.24 5.08 -12.52
C GLY A 116 -6.99 6.58 -12.63
N SER A 117 -6.02 7.01 -13.46
CA SER A 117 -5.73 8.43 -13.68
C SER A 117 -6.91 9.15 -14.32
N VAL A 118 -7.61 8.51 -15.27
CA VAL A 118 -8.83 9.07 -15.88
C VAL A 118 -9.93 9.25 -14.84
N VAL A 119 -10.13 8.26 -13.95
CA VAL A 119 -11.12 8.36 -12.87
C VAL A 119 -10.78 9.49 -11.89
N ILE A 120 -9.51 9.60 -11.48
CA ILE A 120 -9.04 10.66 -10.57
C ILE A 120 -9.24 12.02 -11.23
N TRP A 121 -8.84 12.15 -12.50
CA TRP A 121 -9.04 13.38 -13.27
C TRP A 121 -10.53 13.76 -13.31
N ALA A 122 -11.40 12.82 -13.63
CA ALA A 122 -12.84 13.05 -13.64
C ALA A 122 -13.37 13.51 -12.28
N LEU A 123 -12.97 12.85 -11.18
CA LEU A 123 -13.36 13.21 -9.82
C LEU A 123 -12.83 14.59 -9.38
N THR A 124 -11.71 15.01 -9.91
CA THR A 124 -11.11 16.33 -9.61
C THR A 124 -11.73 17.44 -10.45
N TYR A 125 -12.11 17.12 -11.71
CA TYR A 125 -12.64 18.08 -12.67
C TYR A 125 -14.15 18.28 -12.54
N MET A 126 -14.87 17.27 -12.04
CA MET A 126 -16.33 17.28 -11.88
C MET A 126 -16.72 17.55 -10.43
N GLY A 127 -17.83 18.27 -10.26
CA GLY A 127 -18.44 18.54 -8.95
C GLY A 127 -19.95 18.60 -9.05
N PRO A 128 -20.66 18.79 -7.92
CA PRO A 128 -22.12 18.90 -7.89
C PRO A 128 -22.69 20.02 -8.77
N ASN A 129 -21.89 21.06 -9.04
CA ASN A 129 -22.28 22.23 -9.80
C ASN A 129 -21.92 22.19 -11.29
N GLY A 130 -21.41 21.04 -11.79
CA GLY A 130 -21.06 20.83 -13.20
C GLY A 130 -19.60 20.45 -13.42
N PHE A 131 -19.10 20.79 -14.63
CA PHE A 131 -17.74 20.56 -15.05
C PHE A 131 -16.88 21.80 -14.78
N ASP A 132 -15.55 21.63 -14.68
CA ASP A 132 -14.57 22.72 -14.46
C ASP A 132 -14.77 23.48 -13.17
N VAL A 133 -15.02 22.75 -12.10
CA VAL A 133 -15.20 23.34 -10.76
C VAL A 133 -13.85 23.53 -10.06
N LYS A 134 -13.77 24.53 -9.15
CA LYS A 134 -12.61 24.67 -8.28
C LYS A 134 -12.40 23.40 -7.45
N ILE A 135 -11.15 23.07 -7.14
CA ILE A 135 -10.77 21.85 -6.39
C ILE A 135 -11.60 21.70 -5.10
N ASN A 136 -11.89 22.78 -4.40
CA ASN A 136 -12.69 22.80 -3.17
C ASN A 136 -14.20 22.50 -3.38
N GLN A 137 -14.65 22.37 -4.61
CA GLN A 137 -16.04 22.03 -4.97
C GLN A 137 -16.11 20.74 -5.79
N SER A 138 -15.00 20.05 -5.93
CA SER A 138 -14.91 18.79 -6.69
C SER A 138 -15.43 17.61 -5.88
N PHE A 139 -15.79 16.52 -6.56
CA PHE A 139 -16.11 15.26 -5.89
C PHE A 139 -14.94 14.71 -5.07
N MET A 140 -13.71 15.00 -5.47
CA MET A 140 -12.52 14.62 -4.73
C MET A 140 -12.46 15.32 -3.36
N HIS A 141 -12.86 16.59 -3.28
CA HIS A 141 -12.97 17.33 -2.01
C HIS A 141 -14.02 16.70 -1.08
N ILE A 142 -15.22 16.42 -1.59
CA ILE A 142 -16.29 15.80 -0.81
C ILE A 142 -15.86 14.44 -0.25
N LEU A 143 -15.21 13.61 -1.07
CA LEU A 143 -14.67 12.34 -0.62
C LEU A 143 -13.59 12.55 0.45
N GLY A 144 -12.69 13.52 0.26
CA GLY A 144 -11.67 13.87 1.24
C GLY A 144 -12.26 14.31 2.57
N GLU A 145 -13.31 15.12 2.57
CA GLU A 145 -14.03 15.54 3.79
C GLU A 145 -14.69 14.38 4.54
N VAL A 146 -15.23 13.40 3.82
CA VAL A 146 -15.80 12.18 4.44
C VAL A 146 -14.70 11.34 5.11
N PHE A 147 -13.51 11.26 4.53
CA PHE A 147 -12.39 10.52 5.11
C PHE A 147 -11.65 11.30 6.22
N ALA A 148 -11.67 12.64 6.18
CA ALA A 148 -10.96 13.49 7.14
C ALA A 148 -11.28 13.15 8.61
N PRO A 149 -12.53 13.02 9.07
CA PRO A 149 -12.84 12.70 10.45
C PRO A 149 -12.37 11.29 10.86
N ILE A 150 -12.29 10.36 9.92
CA ILE A 150 -11.82 8.99 10.20
C ILE A 150 -10.31 8.98 10.44
N ILE A 151 -9.56 9.81 9.72
CA ILE A 151 -8.09 9.89 9.83
C ILE A 151 -7.62 10.98 10.79
N ALA A 152 -8.51 11.85 11.28
CA ALA A 152 -8.17 12.89 12.25
C ALA A 152 -7.49 12.34 13.53
N PRO A 153 -7.93 11.21 14.12
CA PRO A 153 -7.28 10.63 15.29
C PRO A 153 -5.85 10.15 15.04
N LEU A 154 -5.45 9.99 13.77
CA LEU A 154 -4.12 9.56 13.34
C LEU A 154 -3.13 10.74 13.22
N GLY A 155 -3.62 11.99 13.40
CA GLY A 155 -2.77 13.20 13.38
C GLY A 155 -2.63 13.87 12.01
N PHE A 156 -3.34 13.41 10.98
CA PHE A 156 -3.34 14.01 9.63
C PHE A 156 -4.73 14.15 9.04
N GLY A 157 -5.70 14.60 9.86
CA GLY A 157 -7.11 14.74 9.54
C GLY A 157 -7.47 15.87 8.56
N THR A 158 -6.65 16.15 7.57
CA THR A 158 -6.96 17.12 6.50
C THR A 158 -7.70 16.45 5.36
N TRP A 159 -8.65 17.16 4.72
CA TRP A 159 -9.37 16.61 3.58
C TRP A 159 -8.42 16.26 2.41
N GLN A 160 -7.33 17.02 2.25
CA GLN A 160 -6.30 16.76 1.24
C GLN A 160 -5.59 15.42 1.51
N ALA A 161 -5.20 15.16 2.75
CA ALA A 161 -4.59 13.88 3.12
C ALA A 161 -5.56 12.72 2.88
N GLY A 162 -6.85 12.86 3.26
CA GLY A 162 -7.88 11.88 2.96
C GLY A 162 -8.09 11.65 1.47
N ALA A 163 -8.16 12.73 0.69
CA ALA A 163 -8.31 12.66 -0.75
C ALA A 163 -7.11 11.96 -1.44
N THR A 164 -5.87 12.14 -0.96
CA THR A 164 -4.69 11.50 -1.54
C THR A 164 -4.62 9.99 -1.31
N LEU A 165 -5.33 9.46 -0.32
CA LEU A 165 -5.39 8.01 -0.09
C LEU A 165 -6.16 7.27 -1.19
N ILE A 166 -7.10 7.94 -1.88
CA ILE A 166 -7.90 7.34 -2.95
C ILE A 166 -7.03 7.01 -4.17
N PRO A 167 -6.30 7.97 -4.79
CA PRO A 167 -5.34 7.64 -5.83
C PRO A 167 -4.21 6.72 -5.36
N GLY A 168 -3.79 6.83 -4.09
CA GLY A 168 -2.80 5.94 -3.50
C GLY A 168 -3.24 4.47 -3.42
N PHE A 169 -4.53 4.17 -3.42
CA PHE A 169 -5.05 2.81 -3.58
C PHE A 169 -4.86 2.29 -5.01
N LEU A 170 -5.00 3.14 -6.00
CA LEU A 170 -4.78 2.76 -7.40
C LEU A 170 -3.31 2.52 -7.69
N ALA A 171 -2.48 3.51 -7.36
CA ALA A 171 -1.03 3.47 -7.56
C ALA A 171 -0.34 4.34 -6.49
N LYS A 172 0.52 3.75 -5.68
CA LYS A 172 1.15 4.44 -4.54
C LYS A 172 2.11 5.56 -4.97
N GLU A 173 2.70 5.45 -6.13
CA GLU A 173 3.54 6.48 -6.73
C GLU A 173 2.77 7.77 -7.08
N VAL A 174 1.46 7.68 -7.27
CA VAL A 174 0.61 8.83 -7.63
C VAL A 174 0.26 9.70 -6.41
N ILE A 175 0.53 9.24 -5.18
CA ILE A 175 0.24 9.99 -3.95
C ILE A 175 0.88 11.37 -3.99
N ILE A 176 2.16 11.48 -4.34
CA ILE A 176 2.88 12.77 -4.38
C ILE A 176 2.30 13.70 -5.42
N SER A 177 2.07 13.20 -6.64
CA SER A 177 1.47 14.00 -7.71
C SER A 177 0.07 14.49 -7.33
N SER A 178 -0.71 13.62 -6.67
CA SER A 178 -2.03 14.01 -6.16
C SER A 178 -1.93 15.05 -5.04
N MET A 179 -0.98 14.91 -4.12
CA MET A 179 -0.71 15.92 -3.10
C MET A 179 -0.35 17.26 -3.76
N ALA A 180 0.56 17.27 -4.73
CA ALA A 180 0.95 18.51 -5.43
C ALA A 180 -0.25 19.20 -6.09
N ILE A 181 -1.16 18.45 -6.70
CA ILE A 181 -2.38 18.98 -7.32
C ILE A 181 -3.35 19.51 -6.26
N LEU A 182 -3.64 18.73 -5.21
CA LEU A 182 -4.64 19.06 -4.19
C LEU A 182 -4.21 20.22 -3.30
N TYR A 183 -2.91 20.41 -3.10
CA TYR A 183 -2.36 21.56 -2.41
C TYR A 183 -2.11 22.76 -3.34
N SER A 184 -2.44 22.64 -4.66
CA SER A 184 -2.30 23.69 -5.67
C SER A 184 -0.90 24.31 -5.70
N SER A 185 0.14 23.49 -5.53
CA SER A 185 1.51 23.94 -5.35
C SER A 185 2.44 23.32 -6.40
N ASN A 186 3.40 24.11 -6.89
CA ASN A 186 4.57 23.57 -7.58
C ASN A 186 5.42 22.77 -6.56
N GLU A 187 6.31 21.89 -7.01
CA GLU A 187 7.11 21.02 -6.13
C GLU A 187 7.78 21.78 -4.97
N ASN A 188 8.29 22.97 -5.19
CA ASN A 188 8.88 23.81 -4.14
C ASN A 188 7.83 24.37 -3.16
N GLY A 189 6.61 24.61 -3.61
CA GLY A 189 5.48 25.03 -2.77
C GLY A 189 4.93 23.89 -1.93
N LEU A 190 4.95 22.66 -2.44
CA LEU A 190 4.48 21.47 -1.74
C LEU A 190 5.27 21.23 -0.44
N VAL A 191 6.58 21.37 -0.46
CA VAL A 191 7.45 21.23 0.72
C VAL A 191 7.03 22.18 1.83
N ASN A 192 6.81 23.46 1.50
CA ASN A 192 6.39 24.47 2.47
C ASN A 192 5.01 24.17 3.05
N VAL A 193 4.06 23.77 2.20
CA VAL A 193 2.70 23.44 2.66
C VAL A 193 2.71 22.19 3.56
N ILE A 194 3.49 21.16 3.22
CA ILE A 194 3.63 19.97 4.06
C ILE A 194 4.23 20.34 5.42
N GLN A 195 5.24 21.22 5.48
CA GLN A 195 5.84 21.67 6.74
C GLN A 195 4.85 22.41 7.64
N HIS A 196 3.89 23.15 7.07
CA HIS A 196 2.86 23.83 7.85
C HIS A 196 1.70 22.95 8.29
N GLN A 197 1.38 21.89 7.54
CA GLN A 197 0.23 21.02 7.81
C GLN A 197 0.57 19.78 8.61
N PHE A 198 1.80 19.30 8.54
CA PHE A 198 2.24 18.12 9.25
C PHE A 198 3.26 18.49 10.32
N THR A 199 3.15 17.84 11.48
CA THR A 199 4.22 17.80 12.47
C THR A 199 5.15 16.62 12.16
N PRO A 200 6.39 16.57 12.66
CA PRO A 200 7.27 15.41 12.45
C PRO A 200 6.62 14.09 12.88
N ILE A 201 5.84 14.11 13.98
CA ILE A 201 5.13 12.92 14.49
C ILE A 201 4.02 12.52 13.52
N SER A 202 3.20 13.46 13.05
CA SER A 202 2.11 13.16 12.11
C SER A 202 2.64 12.75 10.73
N ALA A 203 3.78 13.29 10.31
CA ALA A 203 4.46 12.88 9.09
C ALA A 203 4.95 11.42 9.17
N TYR A 204 5.54 11.03 10.30
CA TYR A 204 5.95 9.63 10.52
C TYR A 204 4.73 8.69 10.63
N ALA A 205 3.66 9.12 11.32
CA ALA A 205 2.40 8.39 11.39
C ALA A 205 1.78 8.18 9.99
N PHE A 206 1.80 9.20 9.14
CA PHE A 206 1.34 9.10 7.75
C PHE A 206 2.17 8.12 6.93
N MET A 207 3.50 8.11 7.10
CA MET A 207 4.37 7.13 6.44
C MET A 207 4.10 5.69 6.90
N ILE A 208 3.86 5.46 8.21
CA ILE A 208 3.44 4.15 8.74
C ILE A 208 2.09 3.74 8.14
N PHE A 209 1.15 4.67 8.06
CA PHE A 209 -0.16 4.38 7.47
C PHE A 209 -0.03 3.97 6.01
N ILE A 210 0.72 4.72 5.19
CA ILE A 210 0.98 4.37 3.77
C ILE A 210 1.74 3.05 3.62
N LEU A 211 2.61 2.72 4.57
CA LEU A 211 3.31 1.44 4.58
C LEU A 211 2.33 0.28 4.69
N LEU A 212 1.36 0.37 5.59
CA LEU A 212 0.55 -0.76 6.02
C LEU A 212 -0.84 -0.82 5.37
N TYR A 213 -1.37 0.33 4.90
CA TYR A 213 -2.72 0.39 4.37
C TYR A 213 -2.87 -0.42 3.07
N VAL A 214 -4.00 -0.38 2.46
CA VAL A 214 -4.48 -1.20 1.32
C VAL A 214 -3.40 -1.58 0.30
N PRO A 215 -3.32 -2.83 -0.15
CA PRO A 215 -2.53 -3.20 -1.33
C PRO A 215 -3.04 -2.47 -2.57
N CYS A 216 -2.15 -2.13 -3.51
CA CYS A 216 -2.55 -1.46 -4.75
C CYS A 216 -3.50 -2.35 -5.58
N ILE A 217 -4.29 -1.74 -6.45
CA ILE A 217 -5.30 -2.45 -7.25
C ILE A 217 -4.70 -3.60 -8.09
N SER A 218 -3.47 -3.46 -8.57
CA SER A 218 -2.75 -4.51 -9.28
C SER A 218 -2.48 -5.73 -8.39
N THR A 219 -2.14 -5.50 -7.12
CA THR A 219 -1.96 -6.57 -6.12
C THR A 219 -3.30 -7.23 -5.81
N VAL A 220 -4.37 -6.46 -5.61
CA VAL A 220 -5.73 -6.98 -5.36
C VAL A 220 -6.18 -7.87 -6.53
N ALA A 221 -5.97 -7.42 -7.77
CA ALA A 221 -6.29 -8.20 -8.98
C ALA A 221 -5.50 -9.52 -9.04
N THR A 222 -4.23 -9.50 -8.62
CA THR A 222 -3.40 -10.70 -8.54
C THR A 222 -3.90 -11.63 -7.44
N ILE A 223 -4.18 -11.12 -6.24
CA ILE A 223 -4.75 -11.89 -5.13
C ILE A 223 -6.06 -12.56 -5.57
N ARG A 224 -6.94 -11.83 -6.26
CA ARG A 224 -8.20 -12.37 -6.77
C ARG A 224 -7.98 -13.53 -7.76
N LYS A 225 -6.99 -13.38 -8.63
CA LYS A 225 -6.62 -14.44 -9.60
C LYS A 225 -6.05 -15.68 -8.91
N GLU A 226 -5.20 -15.49 -7.91
CA GLU A 226 -4.52 -16.55 -7.20
C GLU A 226 -5.42 -17.29 -6.20
N THR A 227 -6.31 -16.58 -5.52
CA THR A 227 -7.22 -17.19 -4.52
C THR A 227 -8.49 -17.74 -5.15
N CYS A 228 -8.88 -17.28 -6.35
CA CYS A 228 -10.15 -17.59 -7.01
C CYS A 228 -11.38 -17.39 -6.10
N SER A 229 -11.29 -16.52 -5.06
CA SER A 229 -12.32 -16.30 -4.06
C SER A 229 -12.48 -14.83 -3.72
N TRP A 230 -13.71 -14.32 -3.78
CA TRP A 230 -14.02 -12.96 -3.36
C TRP A 230 -13.85 -12.75 -1.85
N LYS A 231 -14.14 -13.78 -1.04
CA LYS A 231 -13.99 -13.71 0.44
C LYS A 231 -12.53 -13.44 0.82
N TRP A 232 -11.59 -14.21 0.29
CA TRP A 232 -10.17 -14.04 0.56
C TRP A 232 -9.61 -12.73 0.01
N THR A 233 -10.10 -12.30 -1.15
CA THR A 233 -9.72 -11.00 -1.72
C THR A 233 -10.19 -9.85 -0.83
N LEU A 234 -11.44 -9.90 -0.35
CA LEU A 234 -11.98 -8.87 0.54
C LEU A 234 -11.23 -8.83 1.87
N ILE A 235 -10.94 -9.99 2.46
CA ILE A 235 -10.11 -10.08 3.67
C ILE A 235 -8.76 -9.43 3.42
N ALA A 236 -8.09 -9.75 2.31
CA ALA A 236 -6.78 -9.20 1.96
C ALA A 236 -6.77 -7.67 1.74
N VAL A 237 -7.92 -7.05 1.56
CA VAL A 237 -8.05 -5.59 1.47
C VAL A 237 -8.38 -4.98 2.84
N ILE A 238 -9.33 -5.57 3.57
CA ILE A 238 -9.85 -4.98 4.80
C ILE A 238 -8.86 -5.09 5.96
N TYR A 239 -8.25 -6.28 6.18
CA TYR A 239 -7.40 -6.46 7.36
C TYR A 239 -6.14 -5.58 7.37
N PRO A 240 -5.45 -5.28 6.22
CA PRO A 240 -4.33 -4.35 6.24
C PRO A 240 -4.77 -2.93 6.61
N VAL A 241 -5.96 -2.49 6.16
CA VAL A 241 -6.52 -1.18 6.54
C VAL A 241 -6.73 -1.10 8.04
N LEU A 242 -7.35 -2.12 8.63
CA LEU A 242 -7.58 -2.18 10.07
C LEU A 242 -6.25 -2.22 10.84
N THR A 243 -5.31 -3.03 10.39
CA THR A 243 -3.97 -3.10 11.01
C THR A 243 -3.24 -1.76 10.91
N ALA A 244 -3.26 -1.12 9.73
CA ALA A 244 -2.68 0.19 9.51
C ALA A 244 -3.30 1.24 10.44
N TYR A 245 -4.63 1.25 10.52
CA TYR A 245 -5.37 2.20 11.35
C TYR A 245 -5.02 2.05 12.83
N ILE A 246 -5.11 0.83 13.37
CA ILE A 246 -4.84 0.54 14.79
C ILE A 246 -3.39 0.88 15.14
N LEU A 247 -2.43 0.45 14.34
CA LEU A 247 -1.01 0.66 14.64
C LEU A 247 -0.60 2.14 14.51
N THR A 248 -1.12 2.84 13.51
CA THR A 248 -0.87 4.27 13.36
C THR A 248 -1.52 5.08 14.46
N LEU A 249 -2.75 4.71 14.87
CA LEU A 249 -3.42 5.32 16.00
C LEU A 249 -2.62 5.14 17.29
N MET A 250 -2.20 3.90 17.59
CA MET A 250 -1.38 3.61 18.77
C MET A 250 -0.07 4.41 18.75
N PHE A 251 0.60 4.43 17.61
CA PHE A 251 1.84 5.19 17.45
C PHE A 251 1.62 6.68 17.72
N TYR A 252 0.61 7.28 17.08
CA TYR A 252 0.35 8.71 17.21
C TYR A 252 -0.07 9.10 18.63
N GLN A 253 -0.98 8.35 19.24
CA GLN A 253 -1.45 8.61 20.61
C GLN A 253 -0.33 8.46 21.65
N VAL A 254 0.48 7.40 21.53
CA VAL A 254 1.63 7.20 22.41
C VAL A 254 2.65 8.33 22.23
N SER A 255 2.99 8.69 20.98
CA SER A 255 3.94 9.77 20.73
C SER A 255 3.44 11.12 21.25
N HIS A 256 2.13 11.37 21.18
CA HIS A 256 1.52 12.61 21.69
C HIS A 256 1.51 12.69 23.22
N LEU A 257 1.52 11.54 23.91
CA LEU A 257 1.62 11.50 25.38
C LEU A 257 3.02 11.86 25.91
N PHE A 258 4.05 11.68 25.07
CA PHE A 258 5.45 11.94 25.44
C PHE A 258 5.98 13.30 24.95
N THR A 259 5.18 14.04 24.21
CA THR A 259 5.51 15.38 23.70
C THR A 259 4.71 16.46 24.41
#